data_984c8a4d03644e2b56f87d168cc78a90
#
_entry.id   984c8a4d03644e2b56f87d168cc78a90
#
_cell.length_a   1.000
_cell.length_b   1.000
_cell.length_c   1.000
_cell.angle_alpha   90.00
_cell.angle_beta   90.00
_cell.angle_gamma   90.00
#
_symmetry.space_group_name_H-M   'P 1'
#
loop_
_entity.id
_entity.type
_entity.pdbx_description
1 polymer ?
#
loop_
_entity_poly.entity_id
_entity_poly.type
_entity_poly.pdbx_seq_one_letter_code
_entity_poly.pdbx_strand_id
1 'polypeptide(L)'
;MEKVTFYGEIEGISLEQMVRYGKFDMRVKHFHNQYEIFYIIEGERLFFFNNREYVARSGDLILVDTNLIHMTKSVTAEDTGHNRVILYVSYDRMKAFDGQYPSLQLVRFFHEHYGVYHLDKEQQALFLNFYRNLRIAMTEKAHNYKVGIDLETLTWLFKITSYVSKQEGASPHSSDHPKYRTA
;
A
#
# COMPACT_ATOMS: atom_id res chain seq x y z
N MET A 1 17.50 -11.07 -8.17
CA MET A 1 16.84 -10.82 -9.48
C MET A 1 15.43 -10.31 -9.23
N GLU A 2 14.97 -9.34 -10.03
CA GLU A 2 13.60 -8.81 -9.91
C GLU A 2 12.89 -8.89 -11.26
N LYS A 3 11.56 -9.04 -11.22
CA LYS A 3 10.71 -9.13 -12.40
C LYS A 3 9.43 -8.33 -12.15
N VAL A 4 9.22 -7.27 -12.93
CA VAL A 4 7.92 -6.60 -13.03
C VAL A 4 6.99 -7.53 -13.81
N THR A 5 5.91 -7.97 -13.17
CA THR A 5 4.93 -8.89 -13.77
C THR A 5 3.71 -8.13 -14.31
N PHE A 6 3.50 -6.91 -13.83
CA PHE A 6 2.51 -5.97 -14.34
C PHE A 6 2.93 -4.53 -14.02
N TYR A 7 2.69 -3.64 -14.97
CA TYR A 7 2.69 -2.19 -14.78
C TYR A 7 1.60 -1.57 -15.64
N GLY A 8 0.81 -0.70 -15.03
CA GLY A 8 -0.21 0.11 -15.71
C GLY A 8 -0.30 1.48 -15.08
N GLU A 9 -0.63 2.48 -15.90
CA GLU A 9 -0.69 3.87 -15.49
C GLU A 9 -1.80 4.62 -16.20
N ILE A 10 -2.48 5.46 -15.45
CA ILE A 10 -3.31 6.58 -15.94
C ILE A 10 -2.90 7.84 -15.17
N GLU A 11 -3.44 9.00 -15.54
CA GLU A 11 -3.15 10.27 -14.91
C GLU A 11 -3.30 10.23 -13.37
N GLY A 12 -2.19 10.29 -12.67
CA GLY A 12 -2.11 10.33 -11.21
C GLY A 12 -2.35 9.01 -10.49
N ILE A 13 -2.55 7.88 -11.19
CA ILE A 13 -2.69 6.55 -10.60
C ILE A 13 -1.81 5.57 -11.38
N SER A 14 -0.96 4.82 -10.67
CA SER A 14 -0.22 3.71 -11.27
C SER A 14 -0.26 2.47 -10.40
N LEU A 15 -0.22 1.31 -11.05
CA LEU A 15 -0.29 0.00 -10.42
C LEU A 15 0.89 -0.83 -10.88
N GLU A 16 1.66 -1.35 -9.92
CA GLU A 16 2.81 -2.22 -10.20
C GLU A 16 2.66 -3.54 -9.44
N GLN A 17 2.95 -4.65 -10.10
CA GLN A 17 3.24 -5.91 -9.43
C GLN A 17 4.67 -6.33 -9.75
N MET A 18 5.42 -6.69 -8.71
CA MET A 18 6.81 -7.11 -8.83
C MET A 18 7.08 -8.35 -7.98
N VAL A 19 7.81 -9.28 -8.57
CA VAL A 19 8.41 -10.43 -7.86
C VAL A 19 9.90 -10.21 -7.75
N ARG A 20 10.42 -10.31 -6.54
CA ARG A 20 11.86 -10.31 -6.26
C ARG A 20 12.29 -11.67 -5.76
N TYR A 21 13.44 -12.12 -6.25
CA TYR A 21 14.05 -13.40 -5.87
C TYR A 21 15.33 -13.13 -5.09
N GLY A 22 15.42 -13.70 -3.89
CA GLY A 22 16.52 -13.56 -2.99
C GLY A 22 16.56 -12.22 -2.24
N LYS A 23 17.60 -12.07 -1.43
CA LYS A 23 17.80 -10.91 -0.58
C LYS A 23 17.84 -9.59 -1.37
N PHE A 24 17.11 -8.61 -0.87
CA PHE A 24 17.14 -7.25 -1.39
C PHE A 24 17.02 -6.22 -0.27
N ASP A 25 18.02 -5.37 -0.18
CA ASP A 25 18.05 -4.24 0.75
C ASP A 25 18.13 -2.95 -0.04
N MET A 26 17.21 -2.03 0.21
CA MET A 26 17.32 -0.67 -0.31
C MET A 26 18.54 -0.01 0.32
N ARG A 27 19.38 0.60 -0.51
CA ARG A 27 20.64 1.21 -0.05
C ARG A 27 20.45 2.59 0.58
N VAL A 28 19.39 3.28 0.20
CA VAL A 28 19.12 4.67 0.58
C VAL A 28 17.68 4.84 0.99
N LYS A 29 17.47 5.59 2.07
CA LYS A 29 16.14 6.11 2.41
C LYS A 29 15.71 7.08 1.32
N HIS A 30 14.44 7.02 0.93
CA HIS A 30 13.89 7.90 -0.08
C HIS A 30 12.51 8.43 0.34
N PHE A 31 12.04 9.43 -0.37
CA PHE A 31 10.69 9.96 -0.29
C PHE A 31 10.21 10.37 -1.68
N HIS A 32 8.92 10.46 -1.88
CA HIS A 32 8.31 10.88 -3.13
C HIS A 32 6.95 11.57 -2.86
N ASN A 33 6.44 12.26 -3.89
CA ASN A 33 5.17 12.99 -3.82
C ASN A 33 3.99 12.11 -4.29
N GLN A 34 3.98 10.86 -3.89
CA GLN A 34 2.90 9.92 -4.17
C GLN A 34 2.58 9.16 -2.89
N TYR A 35 1.30 8.82 -2.70
CA TYR A 35 0.88 7.85 -1.71
C TYR A 35 1.15 6.46 -2.24
N GLU A 36 1.68 5.57 -1.40
CA GLU A 36 1.79 4.15 -1.72
C GLU A 36 0.81 3.34 -0.89
N ILE A 37 0.11 2.47 -1.56
CA ILE A 37 -0.71 1.41 -0.97
C ILE A 37 -0.06 0.11 -1.40
N PHE A 38 0.79 -0.41 -0.51
CA PHE A 38 1.63 -1.56 -0.77
C PHE A 38 0.98 -2.79 -0.15
N TYR A 39 0.92 -3.90 -0.88
CA TYR A 39 0.38 -5.17 -0.40
C TYR A 39 1.35 -6.30 -0.67
N ILE A 40 1.63 -7.13 0.35
CA ILE A 40 2.49 -8.30 0.21
C ILE A 40 1.64 -9.51 -0.13
N ILE A 41 1.79 -10.03 -1.37
CA ILE A 41 1.13 -11.26 -1.79
C ILE A 41 1.84 -12.46 -1.15
N GLU A 42 3.19 -12.48 -1.17
CA GLU A 42 4.01 -13.57 -0.69
C GLU A 42 5.34 -13.05 -0.13
N GLY A 43 5.86 -13.72 0.90
CA GLY A 43 7.10 -13.35 1.57
C GLY A 43 6.90 -12.32 2.68
N GLU A 44 7.99 -11.68 3.06
CA GLU A 44 8.00 -10.67 4.11
C GLU A 44 9.02 -9.56 3.83
N ARG A 45 8.80 -8.38 4.44
CA ARG A 45 9.69 -7.22 4.31
C ARG A 45 9.79 -6.46 5.62
N LEU A 46 10.98 -5.95 5.92
CA LEU A 46 11.21 -4.99 6.99
C LEU A 46 11.08 -3.57 6.43
N PHE A 47 10.09 -2.83 6.91
CA PHE A 47 9.87 -1.42 6.57
C PHE A 47 10.44 -0.51 7.65
N PHE A 48 11.01 0.60 7.23
CA PHE A 48 11.49 1.66 8.10
C PHE A 48 10.70 2.93 7.78
N PHE A 49 9.96 3.43 8.76
CA PHE A 49 9.29 4.73 8.70
C PHE A 49 9.89 5.64 9.78
N ASN A 50 10.55 6.72 9.36
CA ASN A 50 11.32 7.56 10.26
C ASN A 50 12.34 6.71 11.06
N ASN A 51 12.15 6.55 12.36
CA ASN A 51 13.03 5.80 13.26
C ASN A 51 12.40 4.50 13.81
N ARG A 52 11.33 3.99 13.16
CA ARG A 52 10.63 2.78 13.59
C ARG A 52 10.70 1.70 12.54
N GLU A 53 10.77 0.46 13.00
CA GLU A 53 10.83 -0.73 12.16
C GLU A 53 9.52 -1.51 12.25
N TYR A 54 9.08 -2.04 11.11
CA TYR A 54 7.85 -2.82 10.98
C TYR A 54 8.10 -4.02 10.09
N VAL A 55 7.82 -5.22 10.58
CA VAL A 55 7.81 -6.41 9.75
C VAL A 55 6.44 -6.57 9.12
N ALA A 56 6.38 -6.49 7.80
CA ALA A 56 5.18 -6.77 7.01
C ALA A 56 5.31 -8.15 6.35
N ARG A 57 4.22 -8.91 6.33
CA ARG A 57 4.14 -10.29 5.82
C ARG A 57 3.05 -10.44 4.78
N SER A 58 3.00 -11.60 4.16
CA SER A 58 1.90 -11.98 3.25
C SER A 58 0.53 -11.67 3.87
N GLY A 59 -0.29 -10.91 3.14
CA GLY A 59 -1.60 -10.43 3.57
C GLY A 59 -1.60 -9.08 4.28
N ASP A 60 -0.43 -8.48 4.52
CA ASP A 60 -0.33 -7.15 5.12
C ASP A 60 -0.45 -6.05 4.06
N LEU A 61 -1.14 -4.98 4.44
CA LEU A 61 -1.27 -3.73 3.73
C LEU A 61 -0.36 -2.69 4.37
N ILE A 62 0.39 -1.98 3.57
CA ILE A 62 1.29 -0.94 4.03
C ILE A 62 0.87 0.39 3.40
N LEU A 63 0.64 1.40 4.22
CA LEU A 63 0.29 2.74 3.80
C LEU A 63 1.49 3.66 3.98
N VAL A 64 1.86 4.35 2.91
CA VAL A 64 2.96 5.32 2.91
C VAL A 64 2.42 6.68 2.50
N ASP A 65 2.65 7.68 3.35
CA ASP A 65 2.29 9.08 3.08
C ASP A 65 3.27 9.73 2.11
N THR A 66 2.86 10.80 1.45
CA THR A 66 3.75 11.66 0.66
C THR A 66 4.85 12.25 1.53
N ASN A 67 6.04 12.37 0.99
CA ASN A 67 7.22 12.93 1.68
C ASN A 67 7.63 12.19 2.97
N LEU A 68 7.03 11.05 3.28
CA LEU A 68 7.46 10.20 4.39
C LEU A 68 8.78 9.50 4.02
N ILE A 69 9.82 9.75 4.80
CA ILE A 69 11.11 9.07 4.63
C ILE A 69 10.95 7.60 5.01
N HIS A 70 11.16 6.73 4.04
CA HIS A 70 11.03 5.29 4.22
C HIS A 70 12.08 4.49 3.46
N MET A 71 12.25 3.24 3.82
CA MET A 71 12.99 2.24 3.07
C MET A 71 12.54 0.84 3.44
N THR A 72 12.91 -0.15 2.63
CA THR A 72 12.64 -1.56 2.93
C THR A 72 13.90 -2.41 2.84
N LYS A 73 13.98 -3.44 3.69
CA LYS A 73 15.05 -4.44 3.68
C LYS A 73 14.48 -5.84 3.76
N SER A 74 15.32 -6.82 3.49
CA SER A 74 15.08 -8.22 3.84
C SER A 74 15.01 -8.37 5.36
N VAL A 75 14.12 -9.25 5.83
CA VAL A 75 13.94 -9.51 7.27
C VAL A 75 15.12 -10.35 7.79
N THR A 76 15.58 -11.30 6.99
CA THR A 76 16.71 -12.20 7.34
C THR A 76 17.77 -12.23 6.24
N ALA A 77 18.91 -12.83 6.53
CA ALA A 77 20.00 -13.05 5.55
C ALA A 77 19.60 -14.10 4.49
N GLU A 78 18.74 -15.04 4.86
CA GLU A 78 18.24 -16.16 4.05
C GLU A 78 16.96 -15.81 3.28
N ASP A 79 16.63 -14.51 3.15
CA ASP A 79 15.43 -14.04 2.45
C ASP A 79 15.38 -14.60 1.02
N THR A 80 14.32 -15.33 0.71
CA THR A 80 14.07 -15.94 -0.60
C THR A 80 13.44 -14.98 -1.60
N GLY A 81 13.01 -13.80 -1.12
CA GLY A 81 12.36 -12.77 -1.92
C GLY A 81 10.90 -12.57 -1.54
N HIS A 82 10.20 -11.80 -2.36
CA HIS A 82 8.79 -11.47 -2.11
C HIS A 82 8.04 -11.13 -3.41
N ASN A 83 6.73 -11.31 -3.38
CA ASN A 83 5.79 -10.85 -4.39
C ASN A 83 4.92 -9.73 -3.80
N ARG A 84 4.86 -8.60 -4.48
CA ARG A 84 4.14 -7.42 -4.01
C ARG A 84 3.35 -6.72 -5.10
N VAL A 85 2.30 -6.02 -4.68
CA VAL A 85 1.58 -5.03 -5.48
C VAL A 85 1.74 -3.68 -4.82
N ILE A 86 1.95 -2.63 -5.59
CA ILE A 86 1.86 -1.25 -5.13
C ILE A 86 0.89 -0.49 -6.03
N LEU A 87 -0.08 0.16 -5.41
CA LEU A 87 -0.87 1.22 -6.01
C LEU A 87 -0.26 2.57 -5.59
N TYR A 88 0.14 3.36 -6.56
CA TYR A 88 0.57 4.73 -6.37
C TYR A 88 -0.58 5.68 -6.72
N VAL A 89 -0.82 6.64 -5.84
CA VAL A 89 -1.78 7.73 -6.09
C VAL A 89 -1.05 9.06 -5.89
N SER A 90 -1.05 9.93 -6.90
CA SER A 90 -0.41 11.24 -6.78
C SER A 90 -1.14 12.11 -5.75
N TYR A 91 -0.40 13.07 -5.16
CA TYR A 91 -0.99 14.04 -4.24
C TYR A 91 -2.19 14.78 -4.87
N ASP A 92 -2.05 15.24 -6.12
CA ASP A 92 -3.12 15.97 -6.80
C ASP A 92 -4.35 15.10 -7.04
N ARG A 93 -4.15 13.81 -7.35
CA ARG A 93 -5.26 12.87 -7.53
C ARG A 93 -5.99 12.58 -6.22
N MET A 94 -5.25 12.38 -5.13
CA MET A 94 -5.82 12.19 -3.79
C MET A 94 -6.62 13.43 -3.36
N LYS A 95 -6.08 14.61 -3.62
CA LYS A 95 -6.72 15.87 -3.35
C LYS A 95 -8.01 16.09 -4.17
N ALA A 96 -8.01 15.62 -5.43
CA ALA A 96 -9.20 15.64 -6.27
C ALA A 96 -10.32 14.73 -5.71
N PHE A 97 -9.98 13.56 -5.18
CA PHE A 97 -10.93 12.69 -4.48
C PHE A 97 -11.48 13.33 -3.21
N ASP A 98 -10.64 13.98 -2.41
CA ASP A 98 -11.07 14.74 -1.23
C ASP A 98 -11.99 15.92 -1.61
N GLY A 99 -11.73 16.59 -2.73
CA GLY A 99 -12.60 17.64 -3.25
C GLY A 99 -13.99 17.13 -3.63
N GLN A 100 -14.07 15.91 -4.18
CA GLN A 100 -15.33 15.24 -4.51
C GLN A 100 -16.06 14.70 -3.26
N TYR A 101 -15.32 14.16 -2.31
CA TYR A 101 -15.86 13.49 -1.11
C TYR A 101 -15.12 13.98 0.16
N PRO A 102 -15.38 15.23 0.59
CA PRO A 102 -14.61 15.86 1.68
C PRO A 102 -14.69 15.12 3.03
N SER A 103 -15.74 14.33 3.23
CA SER A 103 -15.92 13.52 4.44
C SER A 103 -14.92 12.38 4.58
N LEU A 104 -14.25 11.95 3.49
CA LEU A 104 -13.23 10.92 3.54
C LEU A 104 -11.91 11.41 4.13
N GLN A 105 -11.59 12.70 3.95
CA GLN A 105 -10.35 13.32 4.44
C GLN A 105 -9.10 12.48 4.12
N LEU A 106 -9.00 11.98 2.88
CA LEU A 106 -7.98 10.99 2.48
C LEU A 106 -6.55 11.49 2.68
N VAL A 107 -6.29 12.76 2.33
CA VAL A 107 -4.97 13.38 2.54
C VAL A 107 -4.59 13.36 4.02
N ARG A 108 -5.52 13.78 4.88
CA ARG A 108 -5.32 13.76 6.33
C ARG A 108 -5.19 12.34 6.87
N PHE A 109 -6.02 11.44 6.39
CA PHE A 109 -6.02 10.03 6.79
C PHE A 109 -4.66 9.38 6.56
N PHE A 110 -4.05 9.53 5.37
CA PHE A 110 -2.72 8.98 5.10
C PHE A 110 -1.62 9.60 5.96
N HIS A 111 -1.75 10.88 6.26
CA HIS A 111 -0.81 11.57 7.14
C HIS A 111 -0.85 11.03 8.57
N GLU A 112 -2.03 10.71 9.08
CA GLU A 112 -2.23 10.24 10.46
C GLU A 112 -2.03 8.71 10.59
N HIS A 113 -2.23 7.93 9.50
CA HIS A 113 -2.33 6.47 9.54
C HIS A 113 -1.36 5.75 8.59
N TYR A 114 -0.16 6.28 8.36
CA TYR A 114 0.87 5.51 7.68
C TYR A 114 1.36 4.35 8.56
N GLY A 115 1.71 3.21 7.94
CA GLY A 115 2.19 2.04 8.69
C GLY A 115 1.79 0.71 8.07
N VAL A 116 1.85 -0.36 8.87
CA VAL A 116 1.54 -1.74 8.46
C VAL A 116 0.28 -2.22 9.15
N TYR A 117 -0.66 -2.73 8.35
CA TYR A 117 -1.98 -3.20 8.78
C TYR A 117 -2.22 -4.63 8.31
N HIS A 118 -2.64 -5.50 9.22
CA HIS A 118 -2.99 -6.86 8.85
C HIS A 118 -4.42 -6.91 8.30
N LEU A 119 -4.58 -7.46 7.09
CA LEU A 119 -5.89 -7.74 6.52
C LEU A 119 -6.33 -9.16 6.88
N ASP A 120 -7.59 -9.31 7.31
CA ASP A 120 -8.21 -10.62 7.45
C ASP A 120 -8.44 -11.28 6.08
N LYS A 121 -8.88 -12.54 6.07
CA LYS A 121 -9.03 -13.31 4.82
C LYS A 121 -10.05 -12.70 3.85
N GLU A 122 -11.13 -12.13 4.37
CA GLU A 122 -12.14 -11.45 3.55
C GLU A 122 -11.57 -10.16 2.93
N GLN A 123 -10.89 -9.35 3.73
CA GLN A 123 -10.24 -8.12 3.28
C GLN A 123 -9.13 -8.40 2.25
N GLN A 124 -8.34 -9.47 2.45
CA GLN A 124 -7.35 -9.93 1.47
C GLN A 124 -8.00 -10.31 0.14
N ALA A 125 -9.10 -11.06 0.18
CA ALA A 125 -9.84 -11.44 -1.04
C ALA A 125 -10.41 -10.21 -1.76
N LEU A 126 -10.92 -9.23 -1.02
CA LEU A 126 -11.40 -7.96 -1.58
C LEU A 126 -10.27 -7.16 -2.23
N PHE A 127 -9.08 -7.11 -1.62
CA PHE A 127 -7.90 -6.47 -2.23
C PHE A 127 -7.50 -7.15 -3.53
N LEU A 128 -7.38 -8.47 -3.55
CA LEU A 128 -6.99 -9.21 -4.74
C LEU A 128 -8.01 -9.05 -5.87
N ASN A 129 -9.30 -8.95 -5.54
CA ASN A 129 -10.34 -8.65 -6.52
C ASN A 129 -10.20 -7.22 -7.09
N PHE A 130 -9.99 -6.23 -6.22
CA PHE A 130 -9.69 -4.84 -6.62
C PHE A 130 -8.46 -4.79 -7.54
N TYR A 131 -7.35 -5.41 -7.14
CA TYR A 131 -6.14 -5.49 -7.96
C TYR A 131 -6.42 -6.07 -9.35
N ARG A 132 -7.16 -7.19 -9.41
CA ARG A 132 -7.54 -7.84 -10.67
C ARG A 132 -8.36 -6.90 -11.56
N ASN A 133 -9.36 -6.21 -11.01
CA ASN A 133 -10.22 -5.29 -11.75
C ASN A 133 -9.41 -4.12 -12.33
N LEU A 134 -8.55 -3.50 -11.52
CA LEU A 134 -7.66 -2.44 -11.99
C LEU A 134 -6.74 -2.91 -13.12
N ARG A 135 -6.14 -4.09 -12.96
CA ARG A 135 -5.27 -4.67 -13.97
C ARG A 135 -5.99 -4.91 -15.29
N ILE A 136 -7.19 -5.46 -15.25
CA ILE A 136 -8.03 -5.65 -16.44
C ILE A 136 -8.34 -4.31 -17.08
N ALA A 137 -8.82 -3.33 -16.33
CA ALA A 137 -9.17 -2.02 -16.86
C ALA A 137 -7.98 -1.31 -17.50
N MET A 138 -6.78 -1.37 -16.88
CA MET A 138 -5.55 -0.79 -17.42
C MET A 138 -5.02 -1.50 -18.66
N THR A 139 -5.30 -2.81 -18.80
CA THR A 139 -4.86 -3.63 -19.95
C THR A 139 -5.79 -3.48 -21.13
N GLU A 140 -7.09 -3.65 -20.91
CA GLU A 140 -8.10 -3.71 -21.99
C GLU A 140 -8.52 -2.33 -22.49
N LYS A 141 -8.44 -1.32 -21.61
CA LYS A 141 -8.79 0.07 -21.94
C LYS A 141 -10.14 0.20 -22.64
N ALA A 142 -11.13 -0.55 -22.17
CA ALA A 142 -12.50 -0.50 -22.65
C ALA A 142 -13.10 0.93 -22.53
N HIS A 143 -14.25 1.17 -23.13
CA HIS A 143 -14.91 2.48 -23.06
C HIS A 143 -15.06 2.96 -21.60
N ASN A 144 -14.66 4.20 -21.34
CA ASN A 144 -14.68 4.82 -19.99
C ASN A 144 -13.77 4.12 -18.94
N TYR A 145 -12.78 3.33 -19.35
CA TYR A 145 -11.90 2.61 -18.41
C TYR A 145 -11.24 3.51 -17.36
N LYS A 146 -10.92 4.77 -17.69
CA LYS A 146 -10.35 5.73 -16.73
C LYS A 146 -11.33 6.03 -15.59
N VAL A 147 -12.61 6.20 -15.90
CA VAL A 147 -13.67 6.37 -14.88
C VAL A 147 -13.78 5.11 -14.02
N GLY A 148 -13.72 3.93 -14.64
CA GLY A 148 -13.71 2.66 -13.91
C GLY A 148 -12.54 2.54 -12.93
N ILE A 149 -11.33 2.94 -13.35
CA ILE A 149 -10.14 2.96 -12.48
C ILE A 149 -10.33 3.93 -11.31
N ASP A 150 -10.89 5.11 -11.54
CA ASP A 150 -11.17 6.08 -10.48
C ASP A 150 -12.16 5.53 -9.44
N LEU A 151 -13.26 4.97 -9.90
CA LEU A 151 -14.28 4.41 -9.01
C LEU A 151 -13.75 3.22 -8.20
N GLU A 152 -13.01 2.33 -8.82
CA GLU A 152 -12.36 1.19 -8.12
C GLU A 152 -11.35 1.71 -7.08
N THR A 153 -10.50 2.66 -7.47
CA THR A 153 -9.49 3.25 -6.57
C THR A 153 -10.16 3.93 -5.39
N LEU A 154 -11.16 4.78 -5.64
CA LEU A 154 -11.89 5.48 -4.58
C LEU A 154 -12.63 4.50 -3.66
N THR A 155 -13.25 3.46 -4.21
CA THR A 155 -13.91 2.41 -3.42
C THR A 155 -12.91 1.71 -2.50
N TRP A 156 -11.70 1.42 -3.01
CA TRP A 156 -10.65 0.80 -2.20
C TRP A 156 -10.12 1.74 -1.11
N LEU A 157 -9.89 3.00 -1.43
CA LEU A 157 -9.50 4.03 -0.45
C LEU A 157 -10.53 4.15 0.68
N PHE A 158 -11.82 4.19 0.35
CA PHE A 158 -12.90 4.18 1.34
C PHE A 158 -12.86 2.94 2.24
N LYS A 159 -12.62 1.75 1.68
CA LYS A 159 -12.50 0.52 2.48
C LYS A 159 -11.29 0.55 3.41
N ILE A 160 -10.14 1.06 2.94
CA ILE A 160 -8.94 1.21 3.77
C ILE A 160 -9.24 2.09 4.98
N THR A 161 -9.88 3.25 4.80
CA THR A 161 -10.23 4.13 5.93
C THR A 161 -11.06 3.40 6.97
N SER A 162 -12.03 2.59 6.53
CA SER A 162 -12.88 1.78 7.41
C SER A 162 -12.12 0.66 8.13
N TYR A 163 -11.19 -0.01 7.47
CA TYR A 163 -10.41 -1.10 8.06
C TYR A 163 -9.44 -0.60 9.11
N VAL A 164 -8.72 0.47 8.82
CA VAL A 164 -7.75 1.07 9.73
C VAL A 164 -8.44 1.63 10.97
N SER A 165 -9.52 2.38 10.83
CA SER A 165 -10.28 2.93 11.96
C SER A 165 -10.82 1.84 12.89
N LYS A 166 -11.20 0.68 12.36
CA LYS A 166 -11.65 -0.46 13.18
C LYS A 166 -10.50 -1.10 13.96
N GLN A 167 -9.32 -1.20 13.36
CA GLN A 167 -8.15 -1.78 14.04
C GLN A 167 -7.68 -0.89 15.21
N GLU A 168 -7.71 0.41 15.05
CA GLU A 168 -7.35 1.37 16.10
C GLU A 168 -8.40 1.45 17.20
N GLY A 169 -9.69 1.38 16.88
CA GLY A 169 -10.79 1.36 17.85
C GLY A 169 -10.88 0.06 18.67
N ALA A 170 -10.29 -1.04 18.18
CA ALA A 170 -10.22 -2.32 18.88
C ALA A 170 -9.02 -2.44 19.82
N SER A 171 -8.08 -1.50 19.80
CA SER A 171 -6.92 -1.45 20.70
C SER A 171 -7.20 -0.45 21.83
N PRO A 172 -7.53 -0.91 23.06
CA PRO A 172 -7.52 0.00 24.20
C PRO A 172 -6.06 0.36 24.50
N HIS A 173 -5.67 1.58 24.17
CA HIS A 173 -4.44 2.24 24.64
C HIS A 173 -3.28 1.31 24.99
N SER A 174 -2.71 0.60 24.04
CA SER A 174 -1.42 -0.01 24.25
C SER A 174 -0.47 0.51 23.16
N SER A 175 0.48 1.28 23.63
CA SER A 175 1.72 1.61 22.94
C SER A 175 2.56 0.37 22.54
N ASP A 176 2.01 -0.81 22.71
CA ASP A 176 2.59 -2.11 22.44
C ASP A 176 1.83 -2.80 21.30
N HIS A 177 2.01 -2.31 20.07
CA HIS A 177 1.83 -3.20 18.94
C HIS A 177 2.93 -4.27 19.04
N PRO A 178 2.60 -5.58 19.09
CA PRO A 178 3.63 -6.64 19.25
C PRO A 178 4.58 -6.79 18.05
N LYS A 179 4.59 -5.83 17.17
CA LYS A 179 5.41 -5.80 15.94
C LYS A 179 6.56 -4.80 15.98
N TYR A 180 6.76 -4.08 17.09
CA TYR A 180 7.87 -3.14 17.23
C TYR A 180 9.07 -3.84 17.85
N ARG A 181 10.18 -3.93 17.13
CA ARG A 181 11.50 -4.09 17.73
C ARG A 181 12.16 -2.72 17.78
N THR A 182 12.37 -2.20 18.97
CA THR A 182 13.32 -1.12 19.17
C THR A 182 14.73 -1.70 19.01
N ALA A 183 15.53 -1.04 18.17
CA ALA A 183 16.97 -1.29 18.10
C ALA A 183 17.65 -0.76 19.34
#